data_33ca8e8af3b325dca2cd603664395e44
#
_entry.id   33ca8e8af3b325dca2cd603664395e44
#
_cell.length_a   1.000
_cell.length_b   1.000
_cell.length_c   1.000
_cell.angle_alpha   90.00
_cell.angle_beta   90.00
_cell.angle_gamma   90.00
#
_symmetry.space_group_name_H-M   'P 1'
#
loop_
_entity.id
_entity.type
_entity.pdbx_description
1 polymer ?
#
loop_
_entity_poly.entity_id
_entity_poly.type
_entity_poly.pdbx_seq_one_letter_code
_entity_poly.pdbx_strand_id
1 'polypeptide(L)'
;MKTKVTQKKQTQEKPWYHRKRFIHCVCIVLCALLMMLLPLGTDSIFGSTTDWIGQHTTFAAYFRTLFYDTHDLFPDYAFHIGSGSNIYYFSYYGLLNPLLMISYLLPHVSMATYMMGLNIILVCVTGVLLYLFLTHKKFTENLSLLTTLIFLFSTFLIFHAHRHYMFINYMPFLLLGLFGVDRYFETKKKSLFIFSVFMMILSSYYYSVTGIVVLA
;
A
#
# COMPACT_ATOMS: atom_id res chain seq x y z
N MET A 1 4.55 33.05 -49.27
CA MET A 1 3.68 32.65 -48.16
C MET A 1 4.60 32.03 -47.07
N LYS A 2 4.98 32.79 -46.01
CA LYS A 2 5.93 32.34 -44.98
C LYS A 2 5.14 31.74 -43.85
N THR A 3 5.24 30.42 -43.65
CA THR A 3 4.60 29.66 -42.56
C THR A 3 5.33 30.00 -41.25
N LYS A 4 4.67 30.70 -40.32
CA LYS A 4 5.17 30.91 -38.96
C LYS A 4 5.06 29.62 -38.18
N VAL A 5 6.19 28.95 -37.92
CA VAL A 5 6.31 27.88 -36.96
C VAL A 5 6.18 28.48 -35.58
N THR A 6 5.05 28.19 -34.92
CA THR A 6 4.80 28.61 -33.53
C THR A 6 5.61 27.67 -32.60
N GLN A 7 6.76 28.15 -32.14
CA GLN A 7 7.51 27.45 -31.08
C GLN A 7 6.63 27.39 -29.80
N LYS A 8 6.20 26.19 -29.42
CA LYS A 8 5.64 25.92 -28.08
C LYS A 8 6.71 26.28 -27.04
N LYS A 9 6.50 27.38 -26.30
CA LYS A 9 7.28 27.70 -25.09
C LYS A 9 7.20 26.49 -24.14
N GLN A 10 8.30 25.76 -24.01
CA GLN A 10 8.51 24.87 -22.87
C GLN A 10 8.48 25.74 -21.61
N THR A 11 7.43 25.62 -20.82
CA THR A 11 7.33 26.26 -19.52
C THR A 11 8.37 25.58 -18.62
N GLN A 12 9.55 26.21 -18.45
CA GLN A 12 10.51 25.81 -17.43
C GLN A 12 9.81 25.91 -16.07
N GLU A 13 9.52 24.77 -15.46
CA GLU A 13 8.96 24.72 -14.12
C GLU A 13 9.95 25.39 -13.15
N LYS A 14 9.46 26.41 -12.43
CA LYS A 14 10.31 27.20 -11.54
C LYS A 14 10.84 26.32 -10.39
N PRO A 15 12.12 26.47 -9.99
CA PRO A 15 12.73 25.62 -8.94
C PRO A 15 11.98 25.59 -7.60
N TRP A 16 11.25 26.69 -7.24
CA TRP A 16 10.45 26.78 -6.03
C TRP A 16 9.24 25.83 -6.02
N TYR A 17 8.70 25.45 -7.18
CA TYR A 17 7.58 24.53 -7.32
C TYR A 17 7.97 23.11 -6.92
N HIS A 18 9.13 22.63 -7.33
CA HIS A 18 9.66 21.35 -6.88
C HIS A 18 9.94 21.35 -5.38
N ARG A 19 10.45 22.44 -4.83
CA ARG A 19 10.67 22.59 -3.39
C ARG A 19 9.38 22.51 -2.59
N LYS A 20 8.30 23.15 -3.07
CA LYS A 20 6.99 23.11 -2.41
C LYS A 20 6.40 21.70 -2.39
N ARG A 21 6.39 21.00 -3.51
CA ARG A 21 5.94 19.60 -3.58
C ARG A 21 6.72 18.70 -2.64
N PHE A 22 8.02 18.84 -2.60
CA PHE A 22 8.87 18.09 -1.68
C PHE A 22 8.47 18.34 -0.22
N ILE A 23 8.30 19.60 0.18
CA ILE A 23 7.85 19.96 1.54
C ILE A 23 6.50 19.32 1.87
N HIS A 24 5.55 19.35 0.93
CA HIS A 24 4.24 18.70 1.11
C HIS A 24 4.38 17.18 1.29
N CYS A 25 5.21 16.51 0.50
CA CYS A 25 5.46 15.07 0.67
C CYS A 25 6.08 14.76 2.05
N VAL A 26 7.03 15.57 2.50
CA VAL A 26 7.62 15.43 3.85
C VAL A 26 6.56 15.64 4.93
N CYS A 27 5.72 16.66 4.81
CA CYS A 27 4.61 16.91 5.72
C CYS A 27 3.64 15.72 5.77
N ILE A 28 3.27 15.15 4.63
CA ILE A 28 2.40 13.97 4.53
C ILE A 28 3.02 12.77 5.25
N VAL A 29 4.32 12.51 5.03
CA VAL A 29 5.02 11.40 5.69
C VAL A 29 5.06 11.61 7.21
N LEU A 30 5.37 12.81 7.68
CA LEU A 30 5.37 13.13 9.13
C LEU A 30 3.97 12.98 9.74
N CYS A 31 2.93 13.45 9.06
CA CYS A 31 1.54 13.27 9.51
C CYS A 31 1.11 11.79 9.51
N ALA A 32 1.52 11.01 8.52
CA ALA A 32 1.25 9.57 8.47
C ALA A 32 1.96 8.84 9.62
N LEU A 33 3.22 9.16 9.90
CA LEU A 33 3.97 8.62 11.04
C LEU A 33 3.28 9.00 12.37
N LEU A 34 2.87 10.26 12.53
CA LEU A 34 2.16 10.70 13.70
C LEU A 34 0.86 9.92 13.90
N MET A 35 0.06 9.77 12.85
CA MET A 35 -1.19 9.01 12.89
C MET A 35 -0.99 7.55 13.27
N MET A 36 0.08 6.92 12.76
CA MET A 36 0.38 5.51 13.02
C MET A 36 0.96 5.27 14.42
N LEU A 37 1.75 6.20 14.94
CA LEU A 37 2.50 6.01 16.19
C LEU A 37 1.82 6.63 17.41
N LEU A 38 1.02 7.69 17.23
CA LEU A 38 0.34 8.37 18.34
C LEU A 38 -0.59 7.47 19.17
N PRO A 39 -1.34 6.50 18.57
CA PRO A 39 -2.18 5.58 19.35
C PRO A 39 -1.41 4.55 20.14
N LEU A 40 -0.09 4.41 19.89
CA LEU A 40 0.75 3.48 20.65
C LEU A 40 1.12 4.11 21.97
N GLY A 41 0.59 3.56 23.06
CA GLY A 41 1.08 3.85 24.40
C GLY A 41 2.46 3.21 24.62
N THR A 42 3.15 3.60 25.70
CA THR A 42 4.50 3.08 26.02
C THR A 42 4.55 1.55 26.20
N ASP A 43 3.42 0.94 26.59
CA ASP A 43 3.32 -0.50 26.89
C ASP A 43 2.33 -1.22 25.95
N SER A 44 1.92 -0.59 24.85
CA SER A 44 0.94 -1.18 23.95
C SER A 44 1.60 -1.90 22.77
N ILE A 45 1.00 -3.04 22.41
CA ILE A 45 1.37 -3.77 21.19
C ILE A 45 0.61 -3.16 20.01
N PHE A 46 1.28 -3.00 18.88
CA PHE A 46 0.65 -2.50 17.65
C PHE A 46 -0.45 -3.45 17.17
N GLY A 47 -1.58 -2.88 16.83
CA GLY A 47 -2.71 -3.59 16.22
C GLY A 47 -3.72 -4.16 17.22
N SER A 48 -4.86 -4.60 16.72
CA SER A 48 -5.93 -5.20 17.52
C SER A 48 -5.54 -6.61 18.02
N THR A 49 -5.99 -6.98 19.20
CA THR A 49 -5.73 -8.30 19.76
C THR A 49 -6.41 -9.43 18.97
N THR A 50 -7.58 -9.17 18.42
CA THR A 50 -8.39 -10.16 17.69
C THR A 50 -7.89 -10.41 16.27
N ASP A 51 -7.86 -9.38 15.45
CA ASP A 51 -7.58 -9.56 14.01
C ASP A 51 -6.09 -9.45 13.72
N TRP A 52 -5.43 -8.36 14.20
CA TRP A 52 -4.02 -8.14 13.90
C TRP A 52 -3.11 -9.19 14.53
N ILE A 53 -3.19 -9.35 15.84
CA ILE A 53 -2.32 -10.27 16.58
C ILE A 53 -2.80 -11.71 16.43
N GLY A 54 -4.11 -11.96 16.70
CA GLY A 54 -4.66 -13.31 16.74
C GLY A 54 -4.73 -14.01 15.38
N GLN A 55 -4.78 -13.24 14.28
CA GLN A 55 -4.93 -13.81 12.95
C GLN A 55 -3.81 -13.39 12.00
N HIS A 56 -3.72 -12.08 11.63
CA HIS A 56 -2.83 -11.64 10.56
C HIS A 56 -1.35 -11.92 10.86
N THR A 57 -0.90 -11.55 12.05
CA THR A 57 0.49 -11.80 12.46
C THR A 57 0.78 -13.28 12.64
N THR A 58 -0.16 -14.02 13.23
CA THR A 58 -0.01 -15.46 13.50
C THR A 58 0.06 -16.27 12.21
N PHE A 59 -0.85 -16.05 11.28
CA PHE A 59 -0.81 -16.74 9.97
C PHE A 59 0.42 -16.37 9.15
N ALA A 60 0.79 -15.08 9.09
CA ALA A 60 1.97 -14.65 8.38
C ALA A 60 3.26 -15.25 8.97
N ALA A 61 3.36 -15.35 10.32
CA ALA A 61 4.47 -16.02 10.98
C ALA A 61 4.49 -17.52 10.65
N TYR A 62 3.33 -18.17 10.66
CA TYR A 62 3.20 -19.57 10.30
C TYR A 62 3.65 -19.85 8.86
N PHE A 63 3.22 -19.04 7.88
CA PHE A 63 3.64 -19.20 6.47
C PHE A 63 5.15 -19.08 6.33
N ARG A 64 5.78 -18.13 7.03
CA ARG A 64 7.23 -17.99 7.03
C ARG A 64 7.93 -19.20 7.66
N THR A 65 7.43 -19.71 8.76
CA THR A 65 7.97 -20.93 9.40
C THR A 65 7.84 -22.13 8.45
N LEU A 66 6.67 -22.31 7.85
CA LEU A 66 6.43 -23.39 6.91
C LEU A 66 7.37 -23.32 5.69
N PHE A 67 7.65 -22.11 5.19
CA PHE A 67 8.64 -21.91 4.12
C PHE A 67 10.04 -22.38 4.56
N TYR A 68 10.48 -22.09 5.79
CA TYR A 68 11.79 -22.55 6.27
C TYR A 68 11.84 -24.06 6.50
N ASP A 69 10.74 -24.67 6.92
CA ASP A 69 10.67 -26.11 7.19
C ASP A 69 10.61 -26.93 5.91
N THR A 70 9.91 -26.42 4.89
CA THR A 70 9.66 -27.17 3.64
C THR A 70 10.55 -26.74 2.47
N HIS A 71 11.16 -25.53 2.54
CA HIS A 71 11.82 -24.84 1.43
C HIS A 71 10.92 -24.61 0.21
N ASP A 72 9.60 -24.61 0.41
CA ASP A 72 8.60 -24.37 -0.60
C ASP A 72 7.87 -23.05 -0.31
N LEU A 73 7.80 -22.16 -1.33
CA LEU A 73 7.08 -20.89 -1.24
C LEU A 73 5.56 -21.08 -1.22
N PHE A 74 5.08 -22.18 -1.78
CA PHE A 74 3.67 -22.46 -1.99
C PHE A 74 3.33 -23.90 -1.58
N PRO A 75 3.55 -24.27 -0.31
CA PRO A 75 3.28 -25.61 0.17
C PRO A 75 1.78 -25.92 0.07
N ASP A 76 1.44 -27.17 -0.24
CA ASP A 76 0.04 -27.59 -0.45
C ASP A 76 -0.72 -27.81 0.86
N TYR A 77 0.00 -28.10 1.95
CA TYR A 77 -0.62 -28.59 3.18
C TYR A 77 -0.08 -27.94 4.46
N ALA A 78 -0.99 -27.60 5.35
CA ALA A 78 -0.72 -27.03 6.67
C ALA A 78 -1.03 -28.06 7.75
N PHE A 79 0.00 -28.74 8.27
CA PHE A 79 -0.16 -29.81 9.27
C PHE A 79 -0.67 -29.32 10.62
N HIS A 80 -0.33 -28.10 11.01
CA HIS A 80 -0.60 -27.54 12.34
C HIS A 80 -1.86 -26.69 12.42
N ILE A 81 -2.63 -26.58 11.33
CA ILE A 81 -3.87 -25.81 11.31
C ILE A 81 -5.05 -26.77 11.15
N GLY A 82 -5.98 -26.75 12.11
CA GLY A 82 -7.23 -27.48 12.01
C GLY A 82 -7.07 -29.00 11.88
N SER A 83 -6.06 -29.59 12.53
CA SER A 83 -5.69 -31.02 12.41
C SER A 83 -5.17 -31.41 11.01
N GLY A 84 -4.70 -30.40 10.26
CA GLY A 84 -4.22 -30.53 8.88
C GLY A 84 -5.25 -30.07 7.86
N SER A 85 -4.86 -29.12 7.02
CA SER A 85 -5.72 -28.59 5.97
C SER A 85 -4.90 -28.10 4.77
N ASN A 86 -5.58 -27.95 3.65
CA ASN A 86 -4.99 -27.26 2.49
C ASN A 86 -4.66 -25.83 2.87
N ILE A 87 -3.39 -25.42 2.67
CA ILE A 87 -2.90 -24.09 3.07
C ILE A 87 -3.60 -22.96 2.33
N TYR A 88 -4.07 -23.20 1.12
CA TYR A 88 -4.73 -22.18 0.29
C TYR A 88 -6.08 -21.72 0.83
N TYR A 89 -6.71 -22.46 1.76
CA TYR A 89 -7.86 -21.96 2.49
C TYR A 89 -7.52 -20.72 3.34
N PHE A 90 -6.24 -20.55 3.66
CA PHE A 90 -5.73 -19.41 4.44
C PHE A 90 -5.03 -18.34 3.58
N SER A 91 -5.11 -18.44 2.24
CA SER A 91 -4.49 -17.47 1.32
C SER A 91 -4.96 -16.04 1.55
N TYR A 92 -6.18 -15.87 2.07
CA TYR A 92 -6.72 -14.59 2.53
C TYR A 92 -5.77 -13.86 3.50
N TYR A 93 -5.06 -14.59 4.35
CA TYR A 93 -4.13 -14.04 5.35
C TYR A 93 -2.75 -13.71 4.80
N GLY A 94 -2.58 -13.72 3.48
CA GLY A 94 -1.39 -13.21 2.82
C GLY A 94 -0.38 -14.26 2.37
N LEU A 95 -0.75 -15.53 2.25
CA LEU A 95 0.11 -16.59 1.69
C LEU A 95 0.72 -16.16 0.34
N LEU A 96 -0.08 -15.55 -0.51
CA LEU A 96 0.34 -15.10 -1.85
C LEU A 96 0.85 -13.65 -1.89
N ASN A 97 0.94 -12.98 -0.75
CA ASN A 97 1.30 -11.56 -0.69
C ASN A 97 2.81 -11.37 -0.87
N PRO A 98 3.28 -10.78 -1.99
CA PRO A 98 4.71 -10.59 -2.25
C PRO A 98 5.39 -9.71 -1.18
N LEU A 99 4.66 -8.75 -0.59
CA LEU A 99 5.20 -7.89 0.45
C LEU A 99 5.48 -8.67 1.75
N LEU A 100 4.66 -9.68 2.06
CA LEU A 100 4.93 -10.58 3.19
C LEU A 100 6.06 -11.56 2.90
N MET A 101 6.18 -12.05 1.67
CA MET A 101 7.27 -12.95 1.27
C MET A 101 8.64 -12.30 1.41
N ILE A 102 8.76 -10.97 1.31
CA ILE A 102 10.01 -10.24 1.60
C ILE A 102 10.49 -10.51 3.03
N SER A 103 9.57 -10.74 3.99
CA SER A 103 9.94 -11.07 5.37
C SER A 103 10.73 -12.39 5.50
N TYR A 104 10.63 -13.27 4.51
CA TYR A 104 11.37 -14.55 4.49
C TYR A 104 12.89 -14.34 4.34
N LEU A 105 13.30 -13.16 3.83
CA LEU A 105 14.70 -12.75 3.77
C LEU A 105 15.22 -12.18 5.12
N LEU A 106 14.34 -12.02 6.12
CA LEU A 106 14.62 -11.37 7.39
C LEU A 106 14.30 -12.29 8.59
N PRO A 107 14.98 -13.45 8.73
CA PRO A 107 14.64 -14.48 9.73
C PRO A 107 14.69 -13.98 11.18
N HIS A 108 15.56 -13.00 11.46
CA HIS A 108 15.77 -12.47 12.81
C HIS A 108 14.76 -11.36 13.20
N VAL A 109 13.96 -10.87 12.26
CA VAL A 109 12.94 -9.86 12.54
C VAL A 109 11.62 -10.56 12.88
N SER A 110 11.03 -10.23 14.04
CA SER A 110 9.72 -10.80 14.40
C SER A 110 8.67 -10.42 13.35
N MET A 111 7.71 -11.32 13.09
CA MET A 111 6.66 -11.03 12.11
C MET A 111 5.82 -9.83 12.53
N ALA A 112 5.56 -9.67 13.82
CA ALA A 112 4.85 -8.49 14.33
C ALA A 112 5.57 -7.19 14.03
N THR A 113 6.89 -7.13 14.26
CA THR A 113 7.73 -5.96 13.96
C THR A 113 7.79 -5.69 12.45
N TYR A 114 7.94 -6.74 11.64
CA TYR A 114 7.96 -6.61 10.20
C TYR A 114 6.65 -6.04 9.66
N MET A 115 5.51 -6.61 10.06
CA MET A 115 4.19 -6.17 9.60
C MET A 115 3.85 -4.76 10.06
N MET A 116 4.24 -4.39 11.29
CA MET A 116 4.10 -3.01 11.76
C MET A 116 4.89 -2.03 10.87
N GLY A 117 6.17 -2.31 10.65
CA GLY A 117 7.02 -1.47 9.79
C GLY A 117 6.51 -1.38 8.35
N LEU A 118 6.12 -2.51 7.76
CA LEU A 118 5.52 -2.57 6.43
C LEU A 118 4.25 -1.71 6.36
N ASN A 119 3.36 -1.84 7.34
CA ASN A 119 2.10 -1.10 7.36
C ASN A 119 2.33 0.41 7.45
N ILE A 120 3.25 0.86 8.30
CA ILE A 120 3.65 2.27 8.41
C ILE A 120 4.18 2.79 7.06
N ILE A 121 5.07 2.05 6.41
CA ILE A 121 5.62 2.41 5.09
C ILE A 121 4.50 2.54 4.07
N LEU A 122 3.58 1.59 4.03
CA LEU A 122 2.49 1.58 3.05
C LEU A 122 1.50 2.72 3.26
N VAL A 123 1.22 3.12 4.51
CA VAL A 123 0.41 4.31 4.80
C VAL A 123 1.12 5.57 4.30
N CYS A 124 2.42 5.72 4.55
CA CYS A 124 3.21 6.84 4.04
C CYS A 124 3.18 6.89 2.50
N VAL A 125 3.42 5.76 1.85
CA VAL A 125 3.40 5.64 0.37
C VAL A 125 2.01 5.96 -0.17
N THR A 126 0.94 5.46 0.47
CA THR A 126 -0.44 5.76 0.09
C THR A 126 -0.73 7.26 0.14
N GLY A 127 -0.34 7.92 1.22
CA GLY A 127 -0.53 9.38 1.36
C GLY A 127 0.22 10.15 0.27
N VAL A 128 1.48 9.82 0.02
CA VAL A 128 2.28 10.48 -1.04
C VAL A 128 1.67 10.22 -2.41
N LEU A 129 1.29 8.97 -2.73
CA LEU A 129 0.67 8.64 -4.02
C LEU A 129 -0.66 9.36 -4.22
N LEU A 130 -1.49 9.46 -3.18
CA LEU A 130 -2.76 10.20 -3.25
C LEU A 130 -2.52 11.68 -3.56
N TYR A 131 -1.58 12.33 -2.86
CA TYR A 131 -1.19 13.70 -3.13
C TYR A 131 -0.72 13.90 -4.57
N LEU A 132 0.16 13.02 -5.05
CA LEU A 132 0.68 13.06 -6.40
C LEU A 132 -0.43 12.83 -7.44
N PHE A 133 -1.37 11.92 -7.17
CA PHE A 133 -2.50 11.68 -8.05
C PHE A 133 -3.42 12.91 -8.15
N LEU A 134 -3.76 13.54 -7.04
CA LEU A 134 -4.58 14.76 -7.03
C LEU A 134 -3.90 15.91 -7.80
N THR A 135 -2.59 16.10 -7.59
CA THR A 135 -1.84 17.12 -8.35
C THR A 135 -1.72 16.78 -9.84
N HIS A 136 -1.62 15.49 -10.20
CA HIS A 136 -1.70 15.03 -11.59
C HIS A 136 -3.06 15.35 -12.21
N LYS A 137 -4.14 15.21 -11.46
CA LYS A 137 -5.51 15.61 -11.85
C LYS A 137 -5.73 17.13 -11.86
N LYS A 138 -4.66 17.94 -11.76
CA LYS A 138 -4.70 19.41 -11.84
C LYS A 138 -5.37 20.11 -10.64
N PHE A 139 -5.61 19.42 -9.53
CA PHE A 139 -5.95 20.10 -8.29
C PHE A 139 -4.77 20.96 -7.80
N THR A 140 -5.08 22.08 -7.13
CA THR A 140 -4.02 22.91 -6.56
C THR A 140 -3.25 22.15 -5.48
N GLU A 141 -1.96 22.42 -5.33
CA GLU A 141 -1.09 21.69 -4.40
C GLU A 141 -1.59 21.77 -2.94
N ASN A 142 -2.11 22.94 -2.54
CA ASN A 142 -2.66 23.12 -1.18
C ASN A 142 -3.94 22.30 -0.98
N LEU A 143 -4.84 22.26 -1.97
CA LEU A 143 -6.04 21.45 -1.91
C LEU A 143 -5.70 19.96 -1.89
N SER A 144 -4.74 19.55 -2.72
CA SER A 144 -4.26 18.16 -2.74
C SER A 144 -3.66 17.75 -1.40
N LEU A 145 -2.87 18.63 -0.76
CA LEU A 145 -2.34 18.40 0.59
C LEU A 145 -3.47 18.27 1.61
N LEU A 146 -4.40 19.24 1.64
CA LEU A 146 -5.52 19.23 2.59
C LEU A 146 -6.37 17.95 2.45
N THR A 147 -6.73 17.58 1.22
CA THR A 147 -7.51 16.35 0.95
C THR A 147 -6.75 15.11 1.41
N THR A 148 -5.44 15.05 1.16
CA THR A 148 -4.61 13.92 1.61
C THR A 148 -4.54 13.84 3.13
N LEU A 149 -4.41 14.97 3.82
CA LEU A 149 -4.41 15.00 5.28
C LEU A 149 -5.77 14.60 5.87
N ILE A 150 -6.88 15.08 5.30
CA ILE A 150 -8.23 14.63 5.69
C ILE A 150 -8.37 13.12 5.52
N PHE A 151 -7.86 12.56 4.42
CA PHE A 151 -7.87 11.12 4.19
C PHE A 151 -7.02 10.38 5.24
N LEU A 152 -5.79 10.83 5.52
CA LEU A 152 -4.89 10.19 6.50
C LEU A 152 -5.48 10.20 7.91
N PHE A 153 -6.12 11.30 8.32
CA PHE A 153 -6.73 11.42 9.66
C PHE A 153 -8.19 10.99 9.70
N SER A 154 -8.70 10.35 8.63
CA SER A 154 -10.05 9.79 8.67
C SER A 154 -10.13 8.60 9.64
N THR A 155 -11.18 8.54 10.43
CA THR A 155 -11.45 7.43 11.36
C THR A 155 -11.41 6.08 10.63
N PHE A 156 -11.89 6.05 9.40
CA PHE A 156 -11.88 4.85 8.56
C PHE A 156 -10.45 4.35 8.30
N LEU A 157 -9.52 5.22 7.89
CA LEU A 157 -8.14 4.81 7.64
C LEU A 157 -7.43 4.41 8.92
N ILE A 158 -7.58 5.20 10.00
CA ILE A 158 -6.97 4.92 11.31
C ILE A 158 -7.43 3.55 11.83
N PHE A 159 -8.74 3.29 11.79
CA PHE A 159 -9.31 2.03 12.24
C PHE A 159 -8.74 0.84 11.45
N HIS A 160 -8.75 0.90 10.12
CA HIS A 160 -8.26 -0.20 9.30
C HIS A 160 -6.74 -0.36 9.35
N ALA A 161 -5.99 0.74 9.47
CA ALA A 161 -4.53 0.68 9.59
C ALA A 161 -4.06 -0.08 10.85
N HIS A 162 -4.85 -0.04 11.94
CA HIS A 162 -4.52 -0.72 13.19
C HIS A 162 -5.24 -2.07 13.37
N ARG A 163 -6.12 -2.43 12.46
CA ARG A 163 -6.89 -3.68 12.56
C ARG A 163 -6.66 -4.64 11.40
N HIS A 164 -6.69 -4.14 10.18
CA HIS A 164 -6.65 -4.95 8.96
C HIS A 164 -5.51 -4.54 8.04
N TYR A 165 -4.32 -5.09 8.23
CA TYR A 165 -3.17 -4.75 7.38
C TYR A 165 -3.45 -4.94 5.89
N MET A 166 -4.29 -5.90 5.52
CA MET A 166 -4.69 -6.19 4.14
C MET A 166 -5.39 -5.01 3.47
N PHE A 167 -6.12 -4.19 4.24
CA PHE A 167 -6.71 -2.96 3.74
C PHE A 167 -5.65 -1.93 3.33
N ILE A 168 -4.55 -1.85 4.08
CA ILE A 168 -3.47 -0.92 3.74
C ILE A 168 -2.62 -1.44 2.58
N ASN A 169 -2.41 -2.76 2.51
CA ASN A 169 -1.53 -3.37 1.50
C ASN A 169 -1.98 -3.11 0.06
N TYR A 170 -3.29 -3.07 -0.22
CA TYR A 170 -3.76 -2.85 -1.59
C TYR A 170 -3.80 -1.38 -2.01
N MET A 171 -3.88 -0.45 -1.05
CA MET A 171 -4.07 0.99 -1.29
C MET A 171 -3.02 1.62 -2.22
N PRO A 172 -1.70 1.42 -2.04
CA PRO A 172 -0.71 1.95 -2.95
C PRO A 172 -0.90 1.46 -4.38
N PHE A 173 -1.27 0.19 -4.55
CA PHE A 173 -1.51 -0.41 -5.86
C PHE A 173 -2.80 0.08 -6.51
N LEU A 174 -3.84 0.37 -5.73
CA LEU A 174 -5.03 1.04 -6.23
C LEU A 174 -4.69 2.42 -6.82
N LEU A 175 -3.91 3.22 -6.09
CA LEU A 175 -3.47 4.54 -6.57
C LEU A 175 -2.58 4.45 -7.81
N LEU A 176 -1.65 3.48 -7.86
CA LEU A 176 -0.88 3.21 -9.06
C LEU A 176 -1.77 2.74 -10.22
N GLY A 177 -2.83 1.99 -9.94
CA GLY A 177 -3.84 1.59 -10.91
C GLY A 177 -4.56 2.78 -11.53
N LEU A 178 -4.95 3.77 -10.72
CA LEU A 178 -5.54 5.02 -11.20
C LEU A 178 -4.58 5.80 -12.13
N PHE A 179 -3.29 5.89 -11.78
CA PHE A 179 -2.27 6.42 -12.69
C PHE A 179 -2.13 5.57 -13.96
N GLY A 180 -2.27 4.25 -13.82
CA GLY A 180 -2.24 3.29 -14.93
C GLY A 180 -3.38 3.49 -15.92
N VAL A 181 -4.59 3.77 -15.42
CA VAL A 181 -5.77 4.14 -16.22
C VAL A 181 -5.50 5.41 -17.02
N ASP A 182 -5.08 6.49 -16.34
CA ASP A 182 -4.76 7.75 -17.02
C ASP A 182 -3.71 7.56 -18.12
N ARG A 183 -2.61 6.86 -17.77
CA ARG A 183 -1.54 6.57 -18.72
C ARG A 183 -2.03 5.75 -19.93
N TYR A 184 -2.95 4.82 -19.71
CA TYR A 184 -3.52 4.04 -20.80
C TYR A 184 -4.31 4.91 -21.77
N PHE A 185 -5.14 5.82 -21.26
CA PHE A 185 -5.89 6.74 -22.13
C PHE A 185 -4.98 7.69 -22.91
N GLU A 186 -3.92 8.20 -22.29
CA GLU A 186 -2.96 9.14 -22.91
C GLU A 186 -2.02 8.46 -23.91
N THR A 187 -1.47 7.29 -23.56
CA THR A 187 -0.34 6.69 -24.31
C THR A 187 -0.60 5.28 -24.84
N LYS A 188 -1.75 4.68 -24.54
CA LYS A 188 -2.12 3.29 -24.83
C LYS A 188 -1.20 2.24 -24.16
N LYS A 189 -0.34 2.65 -23.21
CA LYS A 189 0.54 1.76 -22.46
C LYS A 189 -0.18 1.19 -21.24
N LYS A 190 -0.41 -0.12 -21.23
CA LYS A 190 -1.19 -0.82 -20.20
C LYS A 190 -0.35 -1.48 -19.09
N SER A 191 0.98 -1.45 -19.19
CA SER A 191 1.86 -2.20 -18.26
C SER A 191 1.69 -1.80 -16.80
N LEU A 192 1.58 -0.49 -16.51
CA LEU A 192 1.39 -0.01 -15.14
C LEU A 192 0.03 -0.45 -14.58
N PHE A 193 -1.04 -0.37 -15.37
CA PHE A 193 -2.36 -0.82 -14.98
C PHE A 193 -2.37 -2.32 -14.65
N ILE A 194 -1.85 -3.16 -15.55
CA ILE A 194 -1.78 -4.61 -15.35
C ILE A 194 -0.97 -4.95 -14.10
N PHE A 195 0.22 -4.34 -13.93
CA PHE A 195 1.06 -4.53 -12.75
C PHE A 195 0.32 -4.17 -11.46
N SER A 196 -0.37 -3.02 -11.46
CA SER A 196 -1.07 -2.52 -10.28
C SER A 196 -2.23 -3.43 -9.88
N VAL A 197 -3.05 -3.86 -10.84
CA VAL A 197 -4.16 -4.79 -10.58
C VAL A 197 -3.63 -6.14 -10.09
N PHE A 198 -2.58 -6.68 -10.72
CA PHE A 198 -1.95 -7.93 -10.29
C PHE A 198 -1.44 -7.85 -8.85
N MET A 199 -0.66 -6.82 -8.52
CA MET A 199 -0.15 -6.60 -7.17
C MET A 199 -1.26 -6.37 -6.15
N MET A 200 -2.32 -5.66 -6.53
CA MET A 200 -3.48 -5.41 -5.69
C MET A 200 -4.19 -6.71 -5.29
N ILE A 201 -4.39 -7.62 -6.26
CA ILE A 201 -5.01 -8.93 -6.02
C ILE A 201 -4.13 -9.79 -5.11
N LEU A 202 -2.83 -9.89 -5.40
CA LEU A 202 -1.90 -10.67 -4.59
C LEU A 202 -1.73 -10.13 -3.16
N SER A 203 -1.75 -8.81 -3.01
CA SER A 203 -1.58 -8.16 -1.69
C SER A 203 -2.82 -8.27 -0.82
N SER A 204 -4.02 -8.29 -1.41
CA SER A 204 -5.26 -8.33 -0.67
C SER A 204 -6.43 -8.79 -1.55
N TYR A 205 -6.60 -10.08 -1.66
CA TYR A 205 -7.68 -10.70 -2.42
C TYR A 205 -9.06 -10.08 -2.12
N TYR A 206 -9.41 -9.93 -0.85
CA TYR A 206 -10.74 -9.44 -0.45
C TYR A 206 -10.98 -7.97 -0.85
N TYR A 207 -10.05 -7.08 -0.48
CA TYR A 207 -10.21 -5.64 -0.76
C TYR A 207 -9.94 -5.29 -2.23
N SER A 208 -9.23 -6.14 -2.98
CA SER A 208 -8.99 -5.92 -4.40
C SER A 208 -10.27 -5.89 -5.24
N VAL A 209 -11.33 -6.59 -4.81
CA VAL A 209 -12.63 -6.57 -5.51
C VAL A 209 -13.18 -5.15 -5.58
N THR A 210 -13.21 -4.43 -4.44
CA THR A 210 -13.61 -3.02 -4.40
C THR A 210 -12.65 -2.13 -5.20
N GLY A 211 -11.37 -2.40 -5.10
CA GLY A 211 -10.36 -1.67 -5.89
C GLY A 211 -10.54 -1.83 -7.39
N ILE A 212 -10.86 -3.03 -7.87
CA ILE A 212 -11.15 -3.29 -9.30
C ILE A 212 -12.39 -2.51 -9.74
N VAL A 213 -13.45 -2.49 -8.93
CA VAL A 213 -14.66 -1.70 -9.24
C VAL A 213 -14.35 -0.20 -9.36
N VAL A 214 -13.43 0.32 -8.54
CA VAL A 214 -12.99 1.73 -8.63
C VAL A 214 -12.19 2.00 -9.91
N LEU A 215 -11.47 1.01 -10.43
CA LEU A 215 -10.63 1.13 -11.63
C LEU A 215 -11.40 0.88 -12.95
N ALA A 216 -12.59 0.27 -12.88
CA ALA A 216 -13.43 -0.03 -14.06
C ALA A 216 -14.21 1.18 -14.54
#